data_3c220c52541e1260754ab8c7f41d27c4
#
_entry.id   3c220c52541e1260754ab8c7f41d27c4
#
_cell.length_a   1.000
_cell.length_b   1.000
_cell.length_c   1.000
_cell.angle_alpha   90.00
_cell.angle_beta   90.00
_cell.angle_gamma   90.00
#
_symmetry.space_group_name_H-M   'P 1'
#
loop_
_entity.id
_entity.type
_entity.pdbx_description
1 polymer ?
#
loop_
_entity_poly.entity_id
_entity_poly.type
_entity_poly.pdbx_seq_one_letter_code
_entity_poly.pdbx_strand_id
1 'polypeptide(L)'
;MRRNALTRGIPPSPPARQPRRAAGAAFVGTMIEWYDFYIYANAAALVFGELFFPSHDPFTSTMASFATFAVGFFARPLGGLFFGHLGDRIGRKKALMATLALMGAATVCVGLLPTYERVGLLAPVLLVLLRIVQGIAVGGEWGGAVLMAGEHAPYGRRTFFASFAQLGSPAGLILSLVAFRAVASMEHGAFMSWGWRLPFLASIALLAVGVFVRLKVDESPEFAHEKAMSRTVARPLAEVLRTSRAMLLFCLCANTIGIAGLYFTNTFMIAFTTQHVGVTKSLILDCLFIVAIIQFVTQPIAAWLGGKLGDARFLKLAALFAMASPYPMFALVQTGRLAPMVIGIAIATVFLAGFYSVIAGFVSGAFPTRVRYSAISISYQMCGAIAGGLTPLVGTWLAHRFAGQWWPLAVFYTCLAALSLGGVIALDALRHRRADVADAVLTR
;
A
#
# COMPACT_ATOMS: atom_id res chain seq x y z
N MET A 1 -48.50 -32.34 17.77
CA MET A 1 -47.62 -32.15 16.58
C MET A 1 -47.74 -30.80 15.93
N ARG A 2 -47.52 -29.66 16.62
CA ARG A 2 -47.55 -28.30 16.01
C ARG A 2 -46.60 -27.32 16.74
N ARG A 3 -45.36 -27.69 17.00
CA ARG A 3 -44.33 -26.81 17.63
C ARG A 3 -43.01 -26.66 16.82
N ASN A 4 -42.85 -27.34 15.66
CA ASN A 4 -41.60 -27.33 14.89
C ASN A 4 -41.65 -26.54 13.57
N ALA A 5 -42.65 -25.69 13.35
CA ALA A 5 -42.78 -24.96 12.09
C ALA A 5 -42.31 -23.48 12.13
N LEU A 6 -41.93 -22.95 13.30
CA LEU A 6 -41.61 -21.52 13.45
C LEU A 6 -40.11 -21.19 13.55
N THR A 7 -39.22 -22.20 13.45
CA THR A 7 -37.75 -21.93 13.48
C THR A 7 -37.08 -21.92 12.10
N ARG A 8 -37.83 -22.04 11.01
CA ARG A 8 -37.32 -21.88 9.66
C ARG A 8 -37.39 -20.42 9.26
N GLY A 9 -36.30 -19.66 9.47
CA GLY A 9 -36.17 -18.36 8.80
C GLY A 9 -35.50 -17.22 9.55
N ILE A 10 -34.97 -17.41 10.76
CA ILE A 10 -34.15 -16.37 11.39
C ILE A 10 -32.74 -16.53 10.79
N PRO A 11 -32.26 -15.56 9.98
CA PRO A 11 -30.89 -15.61 9.50
C PRO A 11 -29.93 -15.64 10.71
N PRO A 12 -28.81 -16.41 10.66
CA PRO A 12 -27.87 -16.44 11.76
C PRO A 12 -27.43 -15.01 12.08
N SER A 13 -27.40 -14.67 13.36
CA SER A 13 -26.94 -13.36 13.81
C SER A 13 -25.54 -13.08 13.23
N PRO A 14 -25.27 -11.87 12.70
CA PRO A 14 -23.97 -11.55 12.17
C PRO A 14 -22.90 -11.73 13.26
N PRO A 15 -21.67 -12.16 12.90
CA PRO A 15 -20.59 -12.37 13.87
C PRO A 15 -20.32 -11.08 14.65
N ALA A 16 -19.99 -11.23 15.93
CA ALA A 16 -19.71 -10.10 16.81
C ALA A 16 -18.54 -9.26 16.26
N ARG A 17 -18.63 -7.94 16.37
CA ARG A 17 -17.55 -7.03 15.97
C ARG A 17 -16.31 -7.26 16.84
N GLN A 18 -15.16 -7.40 16.19
CA GLN A 18 -13.85 -7.62 16.83
C GLN A 18 -12.84 -6.51 16.45
N PRO A 19 -13.11 -5.24 16.79
CA PRO A 19 -12.37 -4.10 16.22
C PRO A 19 -10.86 -4.17 16.49
N ARG A 20 -10.44 -4.48 17.72
CA ARG A 20 -9.02 -4.53 18.07
C ARG A 20 -8.29 -5.69 17.38
N ARG A 21 -8.92 -6.87 17.31
CA ARG A 21 -8.33 -8.05 16.64
C ARG A 21 -8.24 -7.84 15.14
N ALA A 22 -9.28 -7.31 14.52
CA ALA A 22 -9.31 -7.02 13.09
C ALA A 22 -8.29 -5.95 12.71
N ALA A 23 -8.18 -4.85 13.47
CA ALA A 23 -7.18 -3.81 13.26
C ALA A 23 -5.75 -4.34 13.44
N GLY A 24 -5.51 -5.15 14.49
CA GLY A 24 -4.21 -5.80 14.71
C GLY A 24 -3.84 -6.76 13.58
N ALA A 25 -4.79 -7.54 13.07
CA ALA A 25 -4.56 -8.43 11.94
C ALA A 25 -4.31 -7.68 10.63
N ALA A 26 -5.02 -6.58 10.39
CA ALA A 26 -4.77 -5.70 9.25
C ALA A 26 -3.38 -5.08 9.33
N PHE A 27 -2.99 -4.54 10.48
CA PHE A 27 -1.66 -3.97 10.72
C PHE A 27 -0.55 -5.00 10.49
N VAL A 28 -0.62 -6.17 11.13
CA VAL A 28 0.41 -7.22 11.01
C VAL A 28 0.49 -7.73 9.57
N GLY A 29 -0.64 -7.97 8.92
CA GLY A 29 -0.66 -8.43 7.54
C GLY A 29 0.01 -7.43 6.59
N THR A 30 -0.38 -6.18 6.66
CA THR A 30 0.19 -5.12 5.82
C THR A 30 1.65 -4.83 6.18
N MET A 31 2.05 -4.93 7.46
CA MET A 31 3.45 -4.82 7.87
C MET A 31 4.32 -5.90 7.21
N ILE A 32 3.84 -7.14 7.16
CA ILE A 32 4.55 -8.26 6.51
C ILE A 32 4.63 -8.01 5.00
N GLU A 33 3.53 -7.60 4.35
CA GLU A 33 3.50 -7.25 2.94
C GLU A 33 4.56 -6.19 2.59
N TRP A 34 4.61 -5.09 3.35
CA TRP A 34 5.57 -4.01 3.12
C TRP A 34 7.00 -4.40 3.49
N TYR A 35 7.19 -5.25 4.50
CA TYR A 35 8.50 -5.85 4.78
C TYR A 35 9.01 -6.61 3.56
N ASP A 36 8.22 -7.54 3.03
CA ASP A 36 8.58 -8.35 1.86
C ASP A 36 8.88 -7.49 0.63
N PHE A 37 8.15 -6.40 0.47
CA PHE A 37 8.36 -5.45 -0.61
C PHE A 37 9.67 -4.67 -0.45
N TYR A 38 9.97 -4.19 0.75
CA TYR A 38 11.19 -3.41 1.00
C TYR A 38 12.45 -4.27 1.04
N ILE A 39 12.41 -5.51 1.55
CA ILE A 39 13.59 -6.40 1.46
C ILE A 39 13.94 -6.71 0.01
N TYR A 40 12.94 -6.87 -0.87
CA TYR A 40 13.18 -7.03 -2.30
C TYR A 40 13.81 -5.78 -2.91
N ALA A 41 13.31 -4.58 -2.58
CA ALA A 41 13.87 -3.31 -3.06
C ALA A 41 15.34 -3.14 -2.63
N ASN A 42 15.65 -3.47 -1.38
CA ASN A 42 17.02 -3.41 -0.85
C ASN A 42 17.93 -4.42 -1.55
N ALA A 43 17.48 -5.65 -1.76
CA ALA A 43 18.23 -6.67 -2.49
C ALA A 43 18.42 -6.29 -3.97
N ALA A 44 17.42 -5.70 -4.61
CA ALA A 44 17.52 -5.21 -5.98
C ALA A 44 18.59 -4.12 -6.13
N ALA A 45 18.72 -3.26 -5.12
CA ALA A 45 19.72 -2.20 -5.12
C ALA A 45 21.14 -2.69 -4.80
N LEU A 46 21.28 -3.74 -3.96
CA LEU A 46 22.56 -4.13 -3.38
C LEU A 46 23.15 -5.41 -3.93
N VAL A 47 22.31 -6.34 -4.44
CA VAL A 47 22.67 -7.75 -4.66
C VAL A 47 22.28 -8.28 -6.02
N PHE A 48 21.02 -8.03 -6.45
CA PHE A 48 20.46 -8.75 -7.61
C PHE A 48 21.13 -8.39 -8.92
N GLY A 49 21.63 -7.15 -9.06
CA GLY A 49 22.40 -6.75 -10.24
C GLY A 49 23.59 -7.67 -10.50
N GLU A 50 24.36 -7.97 -9.47
CA GLU A 50 25.55 -8.79 -9.56
C GLU A 50 25.22 -10.29 -9.68
N LEU A 51 24.31 -10.80 -8.86
CA LEU A 51 24.04 -12.23 -8.74
C LEU A 51 23.06 -12.80 -9.77
N PHE A 52 22.17 -11.97 -10.34
CA PHE A 52 21.14 -12.44 -11.27
C PHE A 52 21.24 -11.80 -12.67
N PHE A 53 21.89 -10.64 -12.79
CA PHE A 53 22.01 -9.90 -14.05
C PHE A 53 23.47 -9.48 -14.31
N PRO A 54 24.43 -10.40 -14.27
CA PRO A 54 25.82 -10.04 -14.49
C PRO A 54 26.01 -9.43 -15.87
N SER A 55 26.60 -8.23 -15.93
CA SER A 55 26.92 -7.51 -17.14
C SER A 55 28.28 -6.83 -16.97
N HIS A 56 28.98 -6.59 -18.07
CA HIS A 56 30.22 -5.80 -18.06
C HIS A 56 29.96 -4.32 -17.67
N ASP A 57 28.71 -3.85 -17.82
CA ASP A 57 28.30 -2.52 -17.40
C ASP A 57 27.46 -2.62 -16.09
N PRO A 58 27.96 -2.09 -14.96
CA PRO A 58 27.24 -2.09 -13.68
C PRO A 58 25.90 -1.35 -13.74
N PHE A 59 25.78 -0.33 -14.59
CA PHE A 59 24.52 0.39 -14.78
C PHE A 59 23.45 -0.53 -15.38
N THR A 60 23.79 -1.28 -16.43
CA THR A 60 22.88 -2.25 -17.07
C THR A 60 22.42 -3.32 -16.08
N SER A 61 23.32 -3.87 -15.25
CA SER A 61 22.99 -4.83 -14.19
C SER A 61 21.99 -4.26 -13.17
N THR A 62 22.24 -3.04 -12.73
CA THR A 62 21.38 -2.34 -11.77
C THR A 62 20.01 -2.03 -12.37
N MET A 63 19.97 -1.54 -13.61
CA MET A 63 18.71 -1.24 -14.30
C MET A 63 17.87 -2.49 -14.53
N ALA A 64 18.48 -3.62 -14.91
CA ALA A 64 17.81 -4.91 -15.06
C ALA A 64 17.21 -5.38 -13.72
N SER A 65 17.94 -5.23 -12.64
CA SER A 65 17.45 -5.53 -11.28
C SER A 65 16.24 -4.68 -10.90
N PHE A 66 16.29 -3.37 -11.13
CA PHE A 66 15.14 -2.48 -10.88
C PHE A 66 13.97 -2.73 -11.83
N ALA A 67 14.21 -3.19 -13.06
CA ALA A 67 13.15 -3.58 -13.97
C ALA A 67 12.29 -4.73 -13.39
N THR A 68 12.91 -5.69 -12.69
CA THR A 68 12.16 -6.75 -11.99
C THR A 68 11.25 -6.19 -10.89
N PHE A 69 11.69 -5.14 -10.22
CA PHE A 69 10.87 -4.44 -9.22
C PHE A 69 9.63 -3.81 -9.87
N ALA A 70 9.79 -3.15 -11.02
CA ALA A 70 8.68 -2.56 -11.77
C ALA A 70 7.66 -3.61 -12.24
N VAL A 71 8.10 -4.79 -12.68
CA VAL A 71 7.21 -5.90 -13.08
C VAL A 71 6.21 -6.24 -11.98
N GLY A 72 6.64 -6.24 -10.72
CA GLY A 72 5.75 -6.46 -9.58
C GLY A 72 4.62 -5.44 -9.49
N PHE A 73 4.86 -4.17 -9.81
CA PHE A 73 3.83 -3.12 -9.80
C PHE A 73 2.79 -3.32 -10.90
N PHE A 74 3.22 -3.67 -12.10
CA PHE A 74 2.31 -3.94 -13.21
C PHE A 74 1.47 -5.20 -13.01
N ALA A 75 1.92 -6.15 -12.19
CA ALA A 75 1.16 -7.33 -11.82
C ALA A 75 0.07 -7.05 -10.74
N ARG A 76 0.19 -6.00 -9.94
CA ARG A 76 -0.75 -5.67 -8.85
C ARG A 76 -2.20 -5.49 -9.30
N PRO A 77 -2.52 -4.77 -10.39
CA PRO A 77 -3.90 -4.65 -10.87
C PRO A 77 -4.56 -5.99 -11.15
N LEU A 78 -3.82 -6.98 -11.71
CA LEU A 78 -4.33 -8.34 -11.92
C LEU A 78 -4.68 -9.00 -10.58
N GLY A 79 -3.84 -8.81 -9.57
CA GLY A 79 -4.11 -9.27 -8.21
C GLY A 79 -5.33 -8.60 -7.59
N GLY A 80 -5.47 -7.28 -7.75
CA GLY A 80 -6.63 -6.52 -7.31
C GLY A 80 -7.94 -7.00 -7.95
N LEU A 81 -7.90 -7.34 -9.23
CA LEU A 81 -9.03 -7.94 -9.95
C LEU A 81 -9.36 -9.34 -9.41
N PHE A 82 -8.36 -10.20 -9.30
CA PHE A 82 -8.55 -11.60 -8.90
C PHE A 82 -8.97 -11.72 -7.44
N PHE A 83 -8.20 -11.17 -6.52
CA PHE A 83 -8.48 -11.29 -5.09
C PHE A 83 -9.62 -10.40 -4.62
N GLY A 84 -9.84 -9.25 -5.27
CA GLY A 84 -11.03 -8.42 -5.04
C GLY A 84 -12.29 -9.20 -5.37
N HIS A 85 -12.35 -9.85 -6.55
CA HIS A 85 -13.46 -10.71 -6.95
C HIS A 85 -13.64 -11.90 -5.99
N LEU A 86 -12.54 -12.56 -5.62
CA LEU A 86 -12.55 -13.68 -4.69
C LEU A 86 -13.10 -13.25 -3.33
N GLY A 87 -12.65 -12.11 -2.79
CA GLY A 87 -13.07 -11.60 -1.48
C GLY A 87 -14.54 -11.19 -1.41
N ASP A 88 -15.11 -10.71 -2.52
CA ASP A 88 -16.54 -10.41 -2.60
C ASP A 88 -17.41 -11.68 -2.80
N ARG A 89 -16.82 -12.82 -3.22
CA ARG A 89 -17.53 -14.10 -3.38
C ARG A 89 -17.41 -15.04 -2.19
N ILE A 90 -16.18 -15.27 -1.72
CA ILE A 90 -15.90 -16.29 -0.69
C ILE A 90 -15.63 -15.71 0.70
N GLY A 91 -15.44 -14.39 0.81
CA GLY A 91 -15.20 -13.67 2.05
C GLY A 91 -13.83 -13.01 2.14
N ARG A 92 -13.76 -11.95 2.97
CA ARG A 92 -12.55 -11.13 3.13
C ARG A 92 -11.43 -11.92 3.80
N LYS A 93 -11.76 -12.68 4.85
CA LYS A 93 -10.79 -13.51 5.60
C LYS A 93 -10.09 -14.51 4.71
N LYS A 94 -10.84 -15.27 3.91
CA LYS A 94 -10.27 -16.31 3.05
C LYS A 94 -9.38 -15.72 1.95
N ALA A 95 -9.80 -14.61 1.34
CA ALA A 95 -9.00 -13.92 0.33
C ALA A 95 -7.68 -13.42 0.94
N LEU A 96 -7.71 -12.76 2.10
CA LEU A 96 -6.53 -12.27 2.82
C LEU A 96 -5.58 -13.39 3.27
N MET A 97 -6.11 -14.56 3.66
CA MET A 97 -5.28 -15.73 3.97
C MET A 97 -4.52 -16.23 2.74
N ALA A 98 -5.20 -16.27 1.59
CA ALA A 98 -4.60 -16.71 0.33
C ALA A 98 -3.53 -15.71 -0.18
N THR A 99 -3.79 -14.39 -0.09
CA THR A 99 -2.80 -13.36 -0.48
C THR A 99 -1.55 -13.44 0.39
N LEU A 100 -1.71 -13.53 1.71
CA LEU A 100 -0.59 -13.63 2.64
C LEU A 100 0.24 -14.90 2.41
N ALA A 101 -0.42 -16.06 2.24
CA ALA A 101 0.27 -17.31 1.99
C ALA A 101 1.05 -17.28 0.67
N LEU A 102 0.43 -16.75 -0.40
CA LEU A 102 1.06 -16.64 -1.72
C LEU A 102 2.26 -15.69 -1.70
N MET A 103 2.10 -14.52 -1.06
CA MET A 103 3.16 -13.52 -0.93
C MET A 103 4.34 -14.06 -0.12
N GLY A 104 4.09 -14.60 1.07
CA GLY A 104 5.13 -15.12 1.94
C GLY A 104 5.87 -16.31 1.31
N ALA A 105 5.14 -17.25 0.67
CA ALA A 105 5.76 -18.36 -0.03
C ALA A 105 6.66 -17.88 -1.19
N ALA A 106 6.18 -16.93 -2.00
CA ALA A 106 6.98 -16.37 -3.09
C ALA A 106 8.23 -15.63 -2.57
N THR A 107 8.11 -14.90 -1.46
CA THR A 107 9.26 -14.21 -0.82
C THR A 107 10.32 -15.20 -0.33
N VAL A 108 9.91 -16.27 0.34
CA VAL A 108 10.83 -17.33 0.78
C VAL A 108 11.51 -17.98 -0.44
N CYS A 109 10.75 -18.25 -1.52
CA CYS A 109 11.30 -18.81 -2.75
C CYS A 109 12.36 -17.89 -3.37
N VAL A 110 12.21 -16.55 -3.31
CA VAL A 110 13.27 -15.62 -3.75
C VAL A 110 14.56 -15.86 -2.97
N GLY A 111 14.50 -16.04 -1.64
CA GLY A 111 15.65 -16.35 -0.82
C GLY A 111 16.33 -17.70 -1.13
N LEU A 112 15.60 -18.63 -1.75
CA LEU A 112 16.10 -19.96 -2.13
C LEU A 112 16.59 -20.04 -3.59
N LEU A 113 16.44 -18.96 -4.38
CA LEU A 113 16.81 -18.99 -5.80
C LEU A 113 18.30 -19.28 -5.99
N PRO A 114 18.67 -20.12 -6.97
CA PRO A 114 20.04 -20.22 -7.45
C PRO A 114 20.44 -18.92 -8.18
N THR A 115 21.72 -18.60 -8.11
CA THR A 115 22.30 -17.43 -8.81
C THR A 115 22.54 -17.71 -10.29
N TYR A 116 22.79 -16.66 -11.08
CA TYR A 116 23.14 -16.78 -12.49
C TYR A 116 24.35 -17.69 -12.74
N GLU A 117 25.35 -17.64 -11.87
CA GLU A 117 26.55 -18.48 -11.95
C GLU A 117 26.22 -19.99 -11.96
N ARG A 118 25.14 -20.40 -11.24
CA ARG A 118 24.76 -21.81 -11.13
C ARG A 118 23.84 -22.29 -12.25
N VAL A 119 22.90 -21.48 -12.69
CA VAL A 119 21.81 -21.90 -13.60
C VAL A 119 21.61 -20.98 -14.81
N GLY A 120 22.53 -20.05 -15.06
CA GLY A 120 22.48 -19.13 -16.19
C GLY A 120 21.20 -18.30 -16.23
N LEU A 121 20.64 -18.13 -17.42
CA LEU A 121 19.42 -17.33 -17.66
C LEU A 121 18.17 -17.81 -16.90
N LEU A 122 18.16 -19.02 -16.38
CA LEU A 122 17.04 -19.53 -15.59
C LEU A 122 16.88 -18.71 -14.27
N ALA A 123 17.99 -18.23 -13.69
CA ALA A 123 17.95 -17.45 -12.45
C ALA A 123 17.14 -16.16 -12.58
N PRO A 124 17.42 -15.25 -13.53
CA PRO A 124 16.60 -14.04 -13.71
C PRO A 124 15.16 -14.34 -14.13
N VAL A 125 14.92 -15.37 -14.93
CA VAL A 125 13.56 -15.77 -15.31
C VAL A 125 12.73 -16.18 -14.09
N LEU A 126 13.28 -17.02 -13.21
CA LEU A 126 12.63 -17.41 -11.97
C LEU A 126 12.39 -16.22 -11.04
N LEU A 127 13.34 -15.30 -10.94
CA LEU A 127 13.20 -14.08 -10.14
C LEU A 127 12.04 -13.22 -10.65
N VAL A 128 11.92 -13.02 -11.97
CA VAL A 128 10.81 -12.27 -12.60
C VAL A 128 9.47 -12.98 -12.37
N LEU A 129 9.41 -14.31 -12.53
CA LEU A 129 8.18 -15.06 -12.28
C LEU A 129 7.72 -14.94 -10.83
N LEU A 130 8.62 -15.10 -9.86
CA LEU A 130 8.29 -14.89 -8.45
C LEU A 130 7.84 -13.46 -8.19
N ARG A 131 8.43 -12.47 -8.85
CA ARG A 131 8.01 -11.07 -8.73
C ARG A 131 6.60 -10.82 -9.26
N ILE A 132 6.22 -11.47 -10.35
CA ILE A 132 4.83 -11.43 -10.86
C ILE A 132 3.87 -12.05 -9.83
N VAL A 133 4.21 -13.21 -9.27
CA VAL A 133 3.42 -13.88 -8.23
C VAL A 133 3.26 -12.99 -6.99
N GLN A 134 4.34 -12.36 -6.50
CA GLN A 134 4.30 -11.39 -5.41
C GLN A 134 3.39 -10.20 -5.74
N GLY A 135 3.53 -9.63 -6.94
CA GLY A 135 2.70 -8.51 -7.39
C GLY A 135 1.20 -8.86 -7.41
N ILE A 136 0.84 -10.04 -7.91
CA ILE A 136 -0.55 -10.53 -7.90
C ILE A 136 -1.05 -10.72 -6.46
N ALA A 137 -0.24 -11.28 -5.56
CA ALA A 137 -0.60 -11.47 -4.16
C ALA A 137 -0.89 -10.13 -3.47
N VAL A 138 0.04 -9.16 -3.57
CA VAL A 138 -0.08 -7.81 -2.99
C VAL A 138 -1.33 -7.08 -3.50
N GLY A 139 -1.71 -7.31 -4.76
CA GLY A 139 -2.86 -6.65 -5.38
C GLY A 139 -4.17 -6.82 -4.62
N GLY A 140 -4.36 -7.94 -3.91
CA GLY A 140 -5.56 -8.20 -3.11
C GLY A 140 -5.47 -7.78 -1.65
N GLU A 141 -4.28 -7.59 -1.12
CA GLU A 141 -4.04 -7.46 0.32
C GLU A 141 -4.63 -6.18 0.92
N TRP A 142 -4.25 -5.03 0.37
CA TRP A 142 -4.61 -3.74 0.93
C TRP A 142 -6.13 -3.52 1.07
N GLY A 143 -6.89 -3.78 -0.01
CA GLY A 143 -8.34 -3.62 0.02
C GLY A 143 -9.01 -4.49 1.07
N GLY A 144 -8.57 -5.75 1.19
CA GLY A 144 -9.06 -6.69 2.19
C GLY A 144 -8.71 -6.28 3.61
N ALA A 145 -7.48 -5.81 3.87
CA ALA A 145 -7.02 -5.37 5.19
C ALA A 145 -7.82 -4.14 5.67
N VAL A 146 -7.99 -3.12 4.80
CA VAL A 146 -8.79 -1.92 5.09
C VAL A 146 -10.25 -2.28 5.42
N LEU A 147 -10.86 -3.17 4.61
CA LEU A 147 -12.24 -3.59 4.83
C LEU A 147 -12.39 -4.42 6.10
N MET A 148 -11.49 -5.38 6.33
CA MET A 148 -11.53 -6.22 7.54
C MET A 148 -11.49 -5.35 8.80
N ALA A 149 -10.57 -4.38 8.88
CA ALA A 149 -10.47 -3.46 10.01
C ALA A 149 -11.68 -2.51 10.12
N GLY A 150 -12.11 -1.94 8.99
CA GLY A 150 -13.19 -0.94 8.94
C GLY A 150 -14.58 -1.52 9.18
N GLU A 151 -14.88 -2.73 8.68
CA GLU A 151 -16.18 -3.39 8.84
C GLU A 151 -16.39 -3.98 10.25
N HIS A 152 -15.31 -4.27 10.98
CA HIS A 152 -15.38 -4.63 12.40
C HIS A 152 -15.42 -3.41 13.34
N ALA A 153 -15.15 -2.20 12.85
CA ALA A 153 -15.09 -1.00 13.67
C ALA A 153 -16.43 -0.65 14.31
N PRO A 154 -16.44 -0.05 15.52
CA PRO A 154 -17.62 0.55 16.10
C PRO A 154 -18.16 1.68 15.20
N TYR A 155 -19.46 1.98 15.37
CA TYR A 155 -20.08 3.08 14.63
C TYR A 155 -19.31 4.41 14.84
N GLY A 156 -19.09 5.15 13.76
CA GLY A 156 -18.33 6.42 13.77
C GLY A 156 -16.81 6.30 13.91
N ARG A 157 -16.23 5.08 14.01
CA ARG A 157 -14.77 4.89 14.15
C ARG A 157 -14.14 4.10 12.99
N ARG A 158 -14.85 3.98 11.87
CA ARG A 158 -14.40 3.19 10.70
C ARG A 158 -13.03 3.66 10.20
N THR A 159 -12.84 4.96 10.01
CA THR A 159 -11.59 5.55 9.53
C THR A 159 -10.41 5.26 10.44
N PHE A 160 -10.60 5.42 11.76
CA PHE A 160 -9.56 5.12 12.74
C PHE A 160 -9.12 3.64 12.70
N PHE A 161 -10.06 2.70 12.66
CA PHE A 161 -9.71 1.28 12.61
C PHE A 161 -9.15 0.86 11.25
N ALA A 162 -9.68 1.40 10.14
CA ALA A 162 -9.17 1.15 8.79
C ALA A 162 -7.72 1.66 8.60
N SER A 163 -7.31 2.73 9.30
CA SER A 163 -5.96 3.29 9.22
C SER A 163 -4.87 2.36 9.73
N PHE A 164 -5.22 1.35 10.54
CA PHE A 164 -4.24 0.36 10.99
C PHE A 164 -3.64 -0.45 9.84
N ALA A 165 -4.37 -0.64 8.74
CA ALA A 165 -3.80 -1.22 7.52
C ALA A 165 -2.71 -0.32 6.92
N GLN A 166 -2.87 1.01 6.99
CA GLN A 166 -1.87 1.96 6.47
C GLN A 166 -0.62 2.03 7.36
N LEU A 167 -0.80 1.88 8.67
CA LEU A 167 0.28 1.89 9.65
C LEU A 167 1.28 0.74 9.45
N GLY A 168 0.87 -0.33 8.78
CA GLY A 168 1.74 -1.44 8.41
C GLY A 168 2.90 -1.01 7.48
N SER A 169 2.70 0.00 6.62
CA SER A 169 3.73 0.44 5.66
C SER A 169 5.01 0.96 6.34
N PRO A 170 4.98 2.00 7.20
CA PRO A 170 6.19 2.45 7.88
C PRO A 170 6.77 1.40 8.84
N ALA A 171 5.94 0.55 9.44
CA ALA A 171 6.41 -0.55 10.28
C ALA A 171 7.20 -1.60 9.48
N GLY A 172 6.71 -1.97 8.30
CA GLY A 172 7.40 -2.88 7.38
C GLY A 172 8.73 -2.29 6.87
N LEU A 173 8.76 -0.99 6.56
CA LEU A 173 9.99 -0.28 6.19
C LEU A 173 11.04 -0.35 7.31
N ILE A 174 10.66 0.02 8.53
CA ILE A 174 11.56 -0.02 9.68
C ILE A 174 12.11 -1.44 9.89
N LEU A 175 11.23 -2.46 9.86
CA LEU A 175 11.63 -3.85 10.05
C LEU A 175 12.59 -4.33 8.94
N SER A 176 12.35 -3.95 7.67
CA SER A 176 13.22 -4.31 6.56
C SER A 176 14.60 -3.66 6.65
N LEU A 177 14.67 -2.40 7.08
CA LEU A 177 15.92 -1.68 7.29
C LEU A 177 16.73 -2.33 8.41
N VAL A 178 16.10 -2.71 9.53
CA VAL A 178 16.75 -3.44 10.63
C VAL A 178 17.29 -4.78 10.15
N ALA A 179 16.48 -5.56 9.40
CA ALA A 179 16.90 -6.85 8.89
C ALA A 179 18.10 -6.75 7.93
N PHE A 180 18.06 -5.80 6.97
CA PHE A 180 19.17 -5.60 6.04
C PHE A 180 20.41 -5.04 6.71
N ARG A 181 20.28 -4.12 7.69
CA ARG A 181 21.41 -3.61 8.45
C ARG A 181 22.14 -4.72 9.23
N ALA A 182 21.38 -5.66 9.79
CA ALA A 182 21.96 -6.80 10.51
C ALA A 182 22.83 -7.69 9.60
N VAL A 183 22.37 -7.96 8.36
CA VAL A 183 23.14 -8.79 7.42
C VAL A 183 24.22 -8.00 6.67
N ALA A 184 24.04 -6.71 6.43
CA ALA A 184 25.02 -5.85 5.77
C ALA A 184 26.29 -5.61 6.63
N SER A 185 26.22 -5.90 7.95
CA SER A 185 27.42 -5.91 8.82
C SER A 185 28.31 -7.14 8.68
N MET A 186 27.88 -8.14 7.91
CA MET A 186 28.68 -9.33 7.60
C MET A 186 29.84 -8.98 6.65
N GLU A 187 30.87 -9.83 6.63
CA GLU A 187 31.92 -9.76 5.61
C GLU A 187 31.30 -9.81 4.20
N HIS A 188 31.84 -9.01 3.26
CA HIS A 188 31.26 -8.87 1.92
C HIS A 188 31.07 -10.22 1.20
N GLY A 189 32.04 -11.12 1.28
CA GLY A 189 31.96 -12.45 0.69
C GLY A 189 30.84 -13.30 1.30
N ALA A 190 30.69 -13.28 2.61
CA ALA A 190 29.60 -13.96 3.32
C ALA A 190 28.23 -13.34 3.00
N PHE A 191 28.16 -12.01 2.93
CA PHE A 191 26.93 -11.29 2.53
C PHE A 191 26.48 -11.68 1.12
N MET A 192 27.37 -11.66 0.13
CA MET A 192 27.04 -11.97 -1.27
C MET A 192 26.76 -13.45 -1.50
N SER A 193 27.37 -14.37 -0.76
CA SER A 193 27.14 -15.81 -0.94
C SER A 193 25.83 -16.29 -0.33
N TRP A 194 25.50 -15.88 0.89
CA TRP A 194 24.31 -16.37 1.61
C TRP A 194 23.60 -15.32 2.48
N GLY A 195 24.30 -14.31 2.99
CA GLY A 195 23.76 -13.34 3.95
C GLY A 195 22.52 -12.61 3.45
N TRP A 196 22.49 -12.22 2.19
CA TRP A 196 21.34 -11.55 1.56
C TRP A 196 20.05 -12.38 1.55
N ARG A 197 20.17 -13.71 1.69
CA ARG A 197 19.03 -14.64 1.71
C ARG A 197 18.28 -14.60 3.04
N LEU A 198 18.95 -14.27 4.14
CA LEU A 198 18.41 -14.32 5.49
C LEU A 198 17.15 -13.47 5.69
N PRO A 199 17.08 -12.20 5.22
CA PRO A 199 15.86 -11.40 5.31
C PRO A 199 14.65 -12.07 4.61
N PHE A 200 14.87 -12.71 3.45
CA PHE A 200 13.83 -13.44 2.72
C PHE A 200 13.38 -14.71 3.46
N LEU A 201 14.30 -15.47 4.00
CA LEU A 201 13.99 -16.68 4.76
C LEU A 201 13.31 -16.36 6.09
N ALA A 202 13.60 -15.22 6.71
CA ALA A 202 12.93 -14.74 7.91
C ALA A 202 11.41 -14.47 7.67
N SER A 203 10.99 -14.27 6.40
CA SER A 203 9.57 -14.17 6.05
C SER A 203 8.76 -15.41 6.42
N ILE A 204 9.38 -16.59 6.58
CA ILE A 204 8.69 -17.79 7.11
C ILE A 204 8.11 -17.53 8.49
N ALA A 205 8.91 -16.94 9.38
CA ALA A 205 8.46 -16.62 10.74
C ALA A 205 7.37 -15.54 10.71
N LEU A 206 7.54 -14.52 9.88
CA LEU A 206 6.55 -13.46 9.71
C LEU A 206 5.24 -14.00 9.12
N LEU A 207 5.32 -14.88 8.12
CA LEU A 207 4.16 -15.57 7.54
C LEU A 207 3.40 -16.38 8.61
N ALA A 208 4.10 -17.15 9.44
CA ALA A 208 3.49 -17.93 10.52
C ALA A 208 2.76 -17.00 11.51
N VAL A 209 3.36 -15.89 11.92
CA VAL A 209 2.72 -14.87 12.77
C VAL A 209 1.49 -14.28 12.09
N GLY A 210 1.59 -13.89 10.81
CA GLY A 210 0.48 -13.32 10.07
C GLY A 210 -0.71 -14.25 9.93
N VAL A 211 -0.45 -15.52 9.58
CA VAL A 211 -1.48 -16.59 9.52
C VAL A 211 -2.13 -16.78 10.90
N PHE A 212 -1.33 -16.93 11.96
CA PHE A 212 -1.85 -17.08 13.32
C PHE A 212 -2.76 -15.93 13.75
N VAL A 213 -2.36 -14.69 13.50
CA VAL A 213 -3.16 -13.51 13.85
C VAL A 213 -4.47 -13.48 13.06
N ARG A 214 -4.44 -13.77 11.76
CA ARG A 214 -5.64 -13.79 10.90
C ARG A 214 -6.61 -14.93 11.22
N LEU A 215 -6.13 -16.07 11.66
CA LEU A 215 -7.00 -17.18 12.09
C LEU A 215 -7.90 -16.78 13.27
N LYS A 216 -7.45 -15.86 14.14
CA LYS A 216 -8.18 -15.38 15.32
C LYS A 216 -9.24 -14.30 15.04
N VAL A 217 -9.35 -13.84 13.80
CA VAL A 217 -10.35 -12.84 13.38
C VAL A 217 -11.47 -13.55 12.63
N ASP A 218 -12.71 -13.24 12.96
CA ASP A 218 -13.88 -13.75 12.24
C ASP A 218 -14.08 -13.03 10.92
N GLU A 219 -14.95 -13.57 10.05
CA GLU A 219 -15.32 -12.92 8.79
C GLU A 219 -16.03 -11.58 9.06
N SER A 220 -15.92 -10.66 8.11
CA SER A 220 -16.58 -9.35 8.18
C SER A 220 -18.08 -9.46 8.49
N PRO A 221 -18.59 -8.77 9.53
CA PRO A 221 -20.02 -8.78 9.86
C PRO A 221 -20.90 -8.25 8.71
N GLU A 222 -20.44 -7.23 7.98
CA GLU A 222 -21.17 -6.67 6.83
C GLU A 222 -21.27 -7.70 5.70
N PHE A 223 -20.17 -8.42 5.39
CA PHE A 223 -20.19 -9.47 4.39
C PHE A 223 -21.05 -10.68 4.81
N ALA A 224 -20.95 -11.11 6.06
CA ALA A 224 -21.73 -12.21 6.57
C ALA A 224 -23.24 -11.91 6.49
N HIS A 225 -23.65 -10.66 6.77
CA HIS A 225 -25.02 -10.21 6.63
C HIS A 225 -25.52 -10.23 5.17
N GLU A 226 -24.75 -9.65 4.23
CA GLU A 226 -25.09 -9.68 2.80
C GLU A 226 -25.20 -11.12 2.25
N LYS A 227 -24.32 -12.01 2.68
CA LYS A 227 -24.32 -13.41 2.31
C LYS A 227 -25.57 -14.12 2.85
N ALA A 228 -25.95 -13.87 4.12
CA ALA A 228 -27.14 -14.44 4.73
C ALA A 228 -28.42 -13.99 4.01
N MET A 229 -28.44 -12.75 3.49
CA MET A 229 -29.55 -12.18 2.70
C MET A 229 -29.55 -12.63 1.24
N SER A 230 -28.65 -13.55 0.83
CA SER A 230 -28.44 -13.98 -0.57
C SER A 230 -28.19 -12.84 -1.57
N ARG A 231 -27.58 -11.75 -1.12
CA ARG A 231 -27.27 -10.54 -1.92
C ARG A 231 -25.85 -10.51 -2.49
N THR A 232 -25.13 -11.63 -2.40
CA THR A 232 -23.80 -11.72 -2.99
C THR A 232 -23.87 -11.73 -4.52
N VAL A 233 -22.98 -10.99 -5.15
CA VAL A 233 -22.95 -10.83 -6.61
C VAL A 233 -22.08 -11.90 -7.24
N ALA A 234 -22.58 -12.57 -8.29
CA ALA A 234 -21.80 -13.58 -9.00
C ALA A 234 -20.60 -13.01 -9.76
N ARG A 235 -20.71 -11.78 -10.27
CA ARG A 235 -19.67 -11.07 -11.03
C ARG A 235 -19.44 -9.67 -10.51
N PRO A 236 -18.85 -9.49 -9.29
CA PRO A 236 -18.70 -8.18 -8.64
C PRO A 236 -17.98 -7.15 -9.51
N LEU A 237 -16.92 -7.56 -10.20
CA LEU A 237 -16.15 -6.68 -11.08
C LEU A 237 -16.96 -6.11 -12.24
N ALA A 238 -17.73 -6.97 -12.92
CA ALA A 238 -18.57 -6.53 -14.04
C ALA A 238 -19.65 -5.53 -13.57
N GLU A 239 -20.21 -5.77 -12.37
CA GLU A 239 -21.17 -4.85 -11.75
C GLU A 239 -20.52 -3.50 -11.43
N VAL A 240 -19.33 -3.48 -10.82
CA VAL A 240 -18.59 -2.25 -10.52
C VAL A 240 -18.31 -1.45 -11.79
N LEU A 241 -17.79 -2.10 -12.84
CA LEU A 241 -17.50 -1.45 -14.12
C LEU A 241 -18.75 -0.94 -14.83
N ARG A 242 -19.91 -1.56 -14.61
CA ARG A 242 -21.17 -1.12 -15.18
C ARG A 242 -21.81 0.05 -14.40
N THR A 243 -21.80 -0.02 -13.06
CA THR A 243 -22.62 0.85 -12.19
C THR A 243 -21.83 1.95 -11.49
N SER A 244 -20.50 1.88 -11.44
CA SER A 244 -19.68 2.74 -10.56
C SER A 244 -18.42 3.30 -11.23
N ARG A 245 -18.41 3.44 -12.57
CA ARG A 245 -17.20 3.90 -13.34
C ARG A 245 -16.68 5.25 -12.85
N ALA A 246 -17.55 6.25 -12.67
CA ALA A 246 -17.14 7.56 -12.18
C ALA A 246 -16.55 7.49 -10.76
N MET A 247 -17.15 6.67 -9.88
CA MET A 247 -16.60 6.46 -8.53
C MET A 247 -15.24 5.78 -8.55
N LEU A 248 -15.01 4.80 -9.45
CA LEU A 248 -13.70 4.18 -9.63
C LEU A 248 -12.64 5.21 -10.05
N LEU A 249 -12.97 6.04 -11.05
CA LEU A 249 -12.06 7.08 -11.54
C LEU A 249 -11.73 8.09 -10.44
N PHE A 250 -12.74 8.61 -9.74
CA PHE A 250 -12.51 9.58 -8.67
C PHE A 250 -11.81 8.95 -7.46
N CYS A 251 -12.04 7.66 -7.19
CA CYS A 251 -11.31 6.93 -6.17
C CYS A 251 -9.83 6.76 -6.55
N LEU A 252 -9.51 6.49 -7.83
CA LEU A 252 -8.15 6.46 -8.35
C LEU A 252 -7.48 7.83 -8.18
N CYS A 253 -8.13 8.91 -8.64
CA CYS A 253 -7.62 10.27 -8.49
C CYS A 253 -7.40 10.61 -7.01
N ALA A 254 -8.35 10.29 -6.13
CA ALA A 254 -8.24 10.57 -4.70
C ALA A 254 -7.04 9.87 -4.04
N ASN A 255 -6.69 8.65 -4.47
CA ASN A 255 -5.54 7.91 -3.93
C ASN A 255 -4.18 8.40 -4.45
N THR A 256 -4.13 9.27 -5.49
CA THR A 256 -2.90 9.60 -6.22
C THR A 256 -1.78 10.10 -5.31
N ILE A 257 -2.01 11.16 -4.51
CA ILE A 257 -0.93 11.71 -3.65
C ILE A 257 -0.55 10.73 -2.53
N GLY A 258 -1.50 9.99 -1.98
CA GLY A 258 -1.23 9.00 -0.95
C GLY A 258 -0.25 7.92 -1.40
N ILE A 259 -0.31 7.52 -2.66
CA ILE A 259 0.57 6.50 -3.24
C ILE A 259 1.81 7.14 -3.87
N ALA A 260 1.62 8.06 -4.82
CA ALA A 260 2.72 8.72 -5.53
C ALA A 260 3.64 9.49 -4.57
N GLY A 261 3.08 10.16 -3.58
CA GLY A 261 3.84 10.91 -2.58
C GLY A 261 4.79 10.02 -1.76
N LEU A 262 4.38 8.80 -1.40
CA LEU A 262 5.26 7.85 -0.71
C LEU A 262 6.47 7.47 -1.57
N TYR A 263 6.28 7.17 -2.87
CA TYR A 263 7.39 6.85 -3.76
C TYR A 263 8.24 8.08 -4.09
N PHE A 264 7.64 9.25 -4.11
CA PHE A 264 8.36 10.51 -4.27
C PHE A 264 9.28 10.77 -3.06
N THR A 265 8.75 10.73 -1.84
CA THR A 265 9.51 11.05 -0.62
C THR A 265 10.46 9.95 -0.19
N ASN A 266 10.12 8.66 -0.35
CA ASN A 266 10.94 7.56 0.15
C ASN A 266 11.89 6.98 -0.92
N THR A 267 11.53 7.00 -2.21
CA THR A 267 12.32 6.38 -3.26
C THR A 267 13.04 7.41 -4.12
N PHE A 268 12.30 8.34 -4.74
CA PHE A 268 12.89 9.34 -5.63
C PHE A 268 13.86 10.28 -4.90
N MET A 269 13.52 10.68 -3.66
CA MET A 269 14.39 11.58 -2.87
C MET A 269 15.78 10.99 -2.61
N ILE A 270 15.94 9.67 -2.53
CA ILE A 270 17.26 9.03 -2.41
C ILE A 270 18.10 9.36 -3.65
N ALA A 271 17.56 9.11 -4.84
CA ALA A 271 18.26 9.39 -6.09
C ALA A 271 18.55 10.89 -6.27
N PHE A 272 17.55 11.75 -6.03
CA PHE A 272 17.72 13.19 -6.16
C PHE A 272 18.79 13.75 -5.23
N THR A 273 18.77 13.39 -3.95
CA THR A 273 19.71 13.94 -2.96
C THR A 273 21.13 13.42 -3.18
N THR A 274 21.30 12.17 -3.59
CA THR A 274 22.63 11.62 -3.86
C THR A 274 23.24 12.13 -5.17
N GLN A 275 22.42 12.33 -6.21
CA GLN A 275 22.92 12.70 -7.55
C GLN A 275 23.01 14.24 -7.75
N HIS A 276 22.10 15.03 -7.15
CA HIS A 276 21.99 16.47 -7.40
C HIS A 276 22.34 17.32 -6.20
N VAL A 277 22.20 16.82 -4.95
CA VAL A 277 22.60 17.55 -3.73
C VAL A 277 23.97 17.09 -3.22
N GLY A 278 24.43 15.89 -3.63
CA GLY A 278 25.75 15.38 -3.29
C GLY A 278 25.85 14.80 -1.88
N VAL A 279 24.71 14.41 -1.26
CA VAL A 279 24.72 13.78 0.07
C VAL A 279 25.07 12.28 -0.03
N THR A 280 25.68 11.73 1.04
CA THR A 280 25.98 10.31 1.10
C THR A 280 24.71 9.47 1.22
N LYS A 281 24.72 8.23 0.68
CA LYS A 281 23.61 7.28 0.81
C LYS A 281 23.25 7.02 2.28
N SER A 282 24.26 6.95 3.17
CA SER A 282 24.03 6.75 4.60
C SER A 282 23.21 7.88 5.19
N LEU A 283 23.54 9.14 4.90
CA LEU A 283 22.85 10.31 5.46
C LEU A 283 21.39 10.37 5.05
N ILE A 284 21.07 10.11 3.77
CA ILE A 284 19.67 10.10 3.33
C ILE A 284 18.89 8.90 3.91
N LEU A 285 19.52 7.73 4.07
CA LEU A 285 18.86 6.59 4.70
C LEU A 285 18.58 6.84 6.19
N ASP A 286 19.51 7.48 6.93
CA ASP A 286 19.27 7.89 8.32
C ASP A 286 18.14 8.93 8.40
N CYS A 287 18.12 9.90 7.48
CA CYS A 287 17.03 10.85 7.36
C CYS A 287 15.67 10.15 7.15
N LEU A 288 15.57 9.24 6.18
CA LEU A 288 14.34 8.52 5.89
C LEU A 288 13.91 7.59 7.02
N PHE A 289 14.85 7.02 7.78
CA PHE A 289 14.53 6.24 8.97
C PHE A 289 13.82 7.08 10.03
N ILE A 290 14.34 8.29 10.32
CA ILE A 290 13.69 9.22 11.25
C ILE A 290 12.31 9.64 10.73
N VAL A 291 12.20 9.94 9.43
CA VAL A 291 10.93 10.30 8.79
C VAL A 291 9.92 9.15 8.84
N ALA A 292 10.36 7.89 8.70
CA ALA A 292 9.49 6.73 8.83
C ALA A 292 8.89 6.58 10.25
N ILE A 293 9.68 6.91 11.29
CA ILE A 293 9.17 6.97 12.67
C ILE A 293 8.13 8.08 12.82
N ILE A 294 8.40 9.26 12.26
CA ILE A 294 7.44 10.38 12.26
C ILE A 294 6.15 9.97 11.55
N GLN A 295 6.25 9.31 10.40
CA GLN A 295 5.11 8.80 9.65
C GLN A 295 4.29 7.79 10.48
N PHE A 296 4.97 6.86 11.16
CA PHE A 296 4.33 5.85 12.02
C PHE A 296 3.51 6.50 13.14
N VAL A 297 4.05 7.53 13.79
CA VAL A 297 3.36 8.25 14.87
C VAL A 297 2.23 9.14 14.33
N THR A 298 2.44 9.78 13.17
CA THR A 298 1.47 10.72 12.59
C THR A 298 0.19 10.04 12.14
N GLN A 299 0.27 8.83 11.57
CA GLN A 299 -0.89 8.15 10.96
C GLN A 299 -2.06 7.90 11.93
N PRO A 300 -1.90 7.31 13.14
CA PRO A 300 -3.01 7.11 14.05
C PRO A 300 -3.58 8.43 14.61
N ILE A 301 -2.73 9.44 14.82
CA ILE A 301 -3.15 10.77 15.25
C ILE A 301 -4.04 11.42 14.19
N ALA A 302 -3.60 11.37 12.94
CA ALA A 302 -4.34 11.93 11.81
C ALA A 302 -5.66 11.18 11.57
N ALA A 303 -5.69 9.85 11.69
CA ALA A 303 -6.91 9.07 11.57
C ALA A 303 -7.93 9.40 12.66
N TRP A 304 -7.46 9.62 13.89
CA TRP A 304 -8.33 10.08 14.98
C TRP A 304 -8.87 11.49 14.74
N LEU A 305 -8.01 12.42 14.27
CA LEU A 305 -8.40 13.78 13.94
C LEU A 305 -9.37 13.83 12.76
N GLY A 306 -9.13 13.02 11.72
CA GLY A 306 -10.03 12.84 10.57
C GLY A 306 -11.42 12.39 10.98
N GLY A 307 -11.50 11.42 11.91
CA GLY A 307 -12.77 10.97 12.47
C GLY A 307 -13.54 12.05 13.25
N LYS A 308 -12.83 13.02 13.87
CA LYS A 308 -13.44 14.16 14.56
C LYS A 308 -13.87 15.30 13.63
N LEU A 309 -13.04 15.66 12.67
CA LEU A 309 -13.28 16.75 11.73
C LEU A 309 -14.24 16.35 10.58
N GLY A 310 -14.42 15.07 10.38
CA GLY A 310 -15.02 14.46 9.19
C GLY A 310 -14.00 14.18 8.11
N ASP A 311 -13.99 12.94 7.62
CA ASP A 311 -12.98 12.42 6.68
C ASP A 311 -12.77 13.32 5.47
N ALA A 312 -13.84 13.75 4.82
CA ALA A 312 -13.78 14.58 3.61
C ALA A 312 -13.12 15.95 3.87
N ARG A 313 -13.48 16.60 4.98
CA ARG A 313 -12.90 17.91 5.36
C ARG A 313 -11.41 17.78 5.66
N PHE A 314 -11.04 16.76 6.45
CA PHE A 314 -9.64 16.48 6.77
C PHE A 314 -8.81 16.22 5.52
N LEU A 315 -9.29 15.37 4.59
CA LEU A 315 -8.61 15.03 3.35
C LEU A 315 -8.41 16.26 2.44
N LYS A 316 -9.42 17.14 2.33
CA LYS A 316 -9.31 18.39 1.58
C LYS A 316 -8.23 19.30 2.16
N LEU A 317 -8.20 19.48 3.49
CA LEU A 317 -7.17 20.27 4.17
C LEU A 317 -5.78 19.64 4.01
N ALA A 318 -5.64 18.33 4.26
CA ALA A 318 -4.37 17.63 4.12
C ALA A 318 -3.82 17.71 2.69
N ALA A 319 -4.69 17.62 1.66
CA ALA A 319 -4.29 17.77 0.25
C ALA A 319 -3.83 19.21 -0.06
N LEU A 320 -4.52 20.23 0.46
CA LEU A 320 -4.11 21.64 0.30
C LEU A 320 -2.73 21.90 0.92
N PHE A 321 -2.48 21.39 2.14
CA PHE A 321 -1.16 21.51 2.76
C PHE A 321 -0.10 20.66 2.01
N ALA A 322 -0.46 19.49 1.51
CA ALA A 322 0.43 18.69 0.67
C ALA A 322 0.84 19.43 -0.61
N MET A 323 -0.06 20.24 -1.23
CA MET A 323 0.29 21.06 -2.39
C MET A 323 1.36 22.12 -2.06
N ALA A 324 1.37 22.67 -0.87
CA ALA A 324 2.32 23.69 -0.45
C ALA A 324 3.64 23.10 0.10
N SER A 325 3.61 21.86 0.60
CA SER A 325 4.71 21.23 1.35
C SER A 325 6.00 20.97 0.54
N PRO A 326 6.00 20.72 -0.79
CA PRO A 326 7.23 20.45 -1.51
C PRO A 326 8.18 21.65 -1.59
N TYR A 327 7.68 22.87 -1.53
CA TYR A 327 8.51 24.08 -1.60
C TYR A 327 9.44 24.22 -0.40
N PRO A 328 8.97 24.25 0.87
CA PRO A 328 9.86 24.23 2.02
C PRO A 328 10.66 22.94 2.14
N MET A 329 10.10 21.79 1.70
CA MET A 329 10.85 20.53 1.67
C MET A 329 12.12 20.65 0.85
N PHE A 330 12.02 21.07 -0.41
CA PHE A 330 13.20 21.19 -1.27
C PHE A 330 14.17 22.29 -0.83
N ALA A 331 13.67 23.42 -0.32
CA ALA A 331 14.52 24.48 0.23
C ALA A 331 15.41 23.97 1.38
N LEU A 332 14.87 23.11 2.24
CA LEU A 332 15.62 22.51 3.35
C LEU A 332 16.50 21.34 2.92
N VAL A 333 16.05 20.53 1.96
CA VAL A 333 16.79 19.39 1.42
C VAL A 333 18.07 19.84 0.70
N GLN A 334 18.03 20.96 -0.01
CA GLN A 334 19.22 21.50 -0.71
C GLN A 334 20.37 21.90 0.21
N THR A 335 20.12 22.06 1.52
CA THR A 335 21.19 22.33 2.48
C THR A 335 22.20 21.18 2.62
N GLY A 336 21.83 19.96 2.23
CA GLY A 336 22.65 18.75 2.36
C GLY A 336 22.97 18.35 3.82
N ARG A 337 22.31 18.96 4.81
CA ARG A 337 22.52 18.68 6.25
C ARG A 337 21.38 17.83 6.81
N LEU A 338 21.69 16.88 7.70
CA LEU A 338 20.72 15.93 8.24
C LEU A 338 19.49 16.61 8.85
N ALA A 339 19.67 17.53 9.79
CA ALA A 339 18.56 18.13 10.53
C ALA A 339 17.60 18.95 9.63
N PRO A 340 18.05 19.87 8.74
CA PRO A 340 17.16 20.53 7.80
C PRO A 340 16.47 19.56 6.83
N MET A 341 17.17 18.54 6.32
CA MET A 341 16.60 17.53 5.44
C MET A 341 15.48 16.75 6.13
N VAL A 342 15.71 16.32 7.38
CA VAL A 342 14.67 15.64 8.18
C VAL A 342 13.46 16.56 8.36
N ILE A 343 13.65 17.82 8.72
CA ILE A 343 12.56 18.79 8.90
C ILE A 343 11.80 18.97 7.58
N GLY A 344 12.51 19.19 6.48
CA GLY A 344 11.92 19.41 5.18
C GLY A 344 11.06 18.23 4.71
N ILE A 345 11.63 17.02 4.72
CA ILE A 345 10.92 15.81 4.33
C ILE A 345 9.78 15.49 5.30
N ALA A 346 9.98 15.72 6.62
CA ALA A 346 8.94 15.53 7.62
C ALA A 346 7.73 16.45 7.41
N ILE A 347 7.92 17.71 7.02
CA ILE A 347 6.82 18.64 6.69
C ILE A 347 5.94 18.03 5.60
N ALA A 348 6.53 17.57 4.49
CA ALA A 348 5.77 16.92 3.42
C ALA A 348 5.12 15.60 3.90
N THR A 349 5.88 14.78 4.65
CA THR A 349 5.44 13.47 5.10
C THR A 349 4.29 13.53 6.11
N VAL A 350 4.24 14.51 7.01
CA VAL A 350 3.16 14.65 7.99
C VAL A 350 1.81 14.84 7.29
N PHE A 351 1.73 15.71 6.29
CA PHE A 351 0.49 15.92 5.52
C PHE A 351 0.15 14.73 4.64
N LEU A 352 1.16 14.13 4.00
CA LEU A 352 1.03 12.93 3.20
C LEU A 352 0.55 11.74 4.04
N ALA A 353 1.19 11.47 5.18
CA ALA A 353 0.84 10.39 6.09
C ALA A 353 -0.56 10.56 6.68
N GLY A 354 -0.93 11.81 7.02
CA GLY A 354 -2.27 12.16 7.44
C GLY A 354 -3.30 11.87 6.36
N PHE A 355 -3.07 12.31 5.15
CA PHE A 355 -3.93 12.02 4.01
C PHE A 355 -4.05 10.51 3.77
N TYR A 356 -2.93 9.80 3.71
CA TYR A 356 -2.86 8.36 3.46
C TYR A 356 -3.61 7.54 4.50
N SER A 357 -3.56 7.93 5.79
CA SER A 357 -4.25 7.21 6.86
C SER A 357 -5.77 7.36 6.79
N VAL A 358 -6.29 8.54 6.44
CA VAL A 358 -7.73 8.84 6.42
C VAL A 358 -8.40 8.38 5.13
N ILE A 359 -7.69 8.42 4.00
CA ILE A 359 -8.25 8.04 2.69
C ILE A 359 -8.79 6.60 2.67
N ALA A 360 -8.14 5.67 3.40
CA ALA A 360 -8.56 4.28 3.50
C ALA A 360 -10.00 4.14 4.03
N GLY A 361 -10.32 4.83 5.13
CA GLY A 361 -11.67 4.88 5.69
C GLY A 361 -12.67 5.56 4.78
N PHE A 362 -12.27 6.69 4.19
CA PHE A 362 -13.10 7.46 3.27
C PHE A 362 -13.51 6.64 2.04
N VAL A 363 -12.58 6.02 1.31
CA VAL A 363 -12.90 5.22 0.12
C VAL A 363 -13.63 3.93 0.46
N SER A 364 -13.39 3.34 1.64
CA SER A 364 -14.10 2.12 2.07
C SER A 364 -15.59 2.35 2.25
N GLY A 365 -16.03 3.56 2.54
CA GLY A 365 -17.45 3.96 2.61
C GLY A 365 -18.07 4.36 1.28
N ALA A 366 -17.32 4.43 0.18
CA ALA A 366 -17.82 4.93 -1.10
C ALA A 366 -18.65 3.89 -1.89
N PHE A 367 -18.40 2.58 -1.69
CA PHE A 367 -18.99 1.52 -2.48
C PHE A 367 -19.95 0.64 -1.65
N PRO A 368 -21.01 0.08 -2.29
CA PRO A 368 -21.89 -0.91 -1.66
C PRO A 368 -21.10 -2.14 -1.21
N THR A 369 -21.47 -2.73 -0.06
CA THR A 369 -20.74 -3.86 0.59
C THR A 369 -20.50 -5.03 -0.37
N ARG A 370 -21.49 -5.36 -1.21
CA ARG A 370 -21.46 -6.50 -2.16
C ARG A 370 -20.39 -6.44 -3.24
N VAL A 371 -19.85 -5.24 -3.56
CA VAL A 371 -18.82 -5.03 -4.60
C VAL A 371 -17.64 -4.22 -4.10
N ARG A 372 -17.61 -3.91 -2.80
CA ARG A 372 -16.67 -2.98 -2.18
C ARG A 372 -15.22 -3.44 -2.31
N TYR A 373 -14.96 -4.73 -2.07
CA TYR A 373 -13.60 -5.25 -2.15
C TYR A 373 -13.03 -5.11 -3.57
N SER A 374 -13.76 -5.57 -4.59
CA SER A 374 -13.35 -5.43 -5.99
C SER A 374 -13.12 -3.96 -6.37
N ALA A 375 -14.03 -3.06 -5.98
CA ALA A 375 -13.95 -1.65 -6.33
C ALA A 375 -12.74 -0.95 -5.69
N ILE A 376 -12.51 -1.18 -4.40
CA ILE A 376 -11.40 -0.56 -3.69
C ILE A 376 -10.06 -1.13 -4.17
N SER A 377 -9.95 -2.46 -4.29
CA SER A 377 -8.72 -3.11 -4.72
C SER A 377 -8.31 -2.65 -6.11
N ILE A 378 -9.22 -2.66 -7.09
CA ILE A 378 -8.87 -2.25 -8.46
C ILE A 378 -8.49 -0.78 -8.53
N SER A 379 -9.23 0.13 -7.88
CA SER A 379 -8.94 1.57 -7.94
C SER A 379 -7.59 1.89 -7.28
N TYR A 380 -7.28 1.25 -6.15
CA TYR A 380 -6.00 1.45 -5.45
C TYR A 380 -4.82 0.88 -6.25
N GLN A 381 -4.94 -0.35 -6.78
CA GLN A 381 -3.85 -0.98 -7.50
C GLN A 381 -3.60 -0.37 -8.89
N MET A 382 -4.66 0.09 -9.58
CA MET A 382 -4.48 0.88 -10.80
C MET A 382 -3.79 2.21 -10.53
N CYS A 383 -4.14 2.89 -9.43
CA CYS A 383 -3.44 4.07 -8.98
C CYS A 383 -1.97 3.76 -8.64
N GLY A 384 -1.71 2.63 -7.94
CA GLY A 384 -0.37 2.16 -7.63
C GLY A 384 0.49 1.92 -8.87
N ALA A 385 -0.06 1.24 -9.88
CA ALA A 385 0.63 0.98 -11.14
C ALA A 385 0.96 2.27 -11.91
N ILE A 386 0.00 3.18 -12.02
CA ILE A 386 0.14 4.42 -12.81
C ILE A 386 0.91 5.48 -12.00
N ALA A 387 0.36 5.92 -10.88
CA ALA A 387 0.93 7.02 -10.11
C ALA A 387 2.15 6.58 -9.30
N GLY A 388 2.08 5.42 -8.62
CA GLY A 388 3.20 4.89 -7.83
C GLY A 388 4.40 4.51 -8.68
N GLY A 389 4.19 3.71 -9.73
CA GLY A 389 5.25 3.22 -10.61
C GLY A 389 5.90 4.29 -11.47
N LEU A 390 5.13 5.27 -11.97
CA LEU A 390 5.66 6.33 -12.83
C LEU A 390 6.28 7.50 -12.06
N THR A 391 5.91 7.74 -10.81
CA THR A 391 6.40 8.90 -10.05
C THR A 391 7.92 8.99 -9.95
N PRO A 392 8.69 7.93 -9.62
CA PRO A 392 10.14 8.02 -9.60
C PRO A 392 10.74 8.26 -11.00
N LEU A 393 10.16 7.67 -12.04
CA LEU A 393 10.60 7.85 -13.42
C LEU A 393 10.41 9.28 -13.89
N VAL A 394 9.21 9.85 -13.69
CA VAL A 394 8.90 11.23 -14.03
C VAL A 394 9.76 12.19 -13.20
N GLY A 395 9.95 11.92 -11.92
CA GLY A 395 10.82 12.71 -11.05
C GLY A 395 12.26 12.73 -11.54
N THR A 396 12.82 11.57 -11.90
CA THR A 396 14.19 11.46 -12.43
C THR A 396 14.33 12.14 -13.78
N TRP A 397 13.35 11.98 -14.68
CA TRP A 397 13.33 12.66 -15.97
C TRP A 397 13.29 14.19 -15.80
N LEU A 398 12.41 14.71 -14.91
CA LEU A 398 12.35 16.13 -14.60
C LEU A 398 13.66 16.66 -14.01
N ALA A 399 14.26 15.95 -13.05
CA ALA A 399 15.54 16.32 -12.47
C ALA A 399 16.64 16.41 -13.53
N HIS A 400 16.70 15.43 -14.43
CA HIS A 400 17.66 15.44 -15.54
C HIS A 400 17.37 16.58 -16.55
N ARG A 401 16.12 16.73 -16.99
CA ARG A 401 15.70 17.72 -18.00
C ARG A 401 15.93 19.16 -17.55
N PHE A 402 15.82 19.43 -16.26
CA PHE A 402 15.99 20.76 -15.66
C PHE A 402 17.30 20.88 -14.85
N ALA A 403 18.32 20.08 -15.18
CA ALA A 403 19.65 20.16 -14.59
C ALA A 403 19.67 20.19 -13.05
N GLY A 404 18.86 19.36 -12.40
CA GLY A 404 18.77 19.25 -10.95
C GLY A 404 18.01 20.40 -10.27
N GLN A 405 17.39 21.32 -11.02
CA GLN A 405 16.52 22.33 -10.41
C GLN A 405 15.34 21.68 -9.72
N TRP A 406 15.06 22.11 -8.52
CA TRP A 406 14.04 21.49 -7.66
C TRP A 406 12.60 21.94 -7.95
N TRP A 407 12.43 23.15 -8.49
CA TRP A 407 11.09 23.71 -8.67
C TRP A 407 10.16 22.89 -9.60
N PRO A 408 10.64 22.24 -10.71
CA PRO A 408 9.75 21.41 -11.51
C PRO A 408 9.25 20.18 -10.75
N LEU A 409 10.08 19.66 -9.84
CA LEU A 409 9.74 18.55 -8.96
C LEU A 409 8.68 18.96 -7.94
N ALA A 410 8.80 20.16 -7.38
CA ALA A 410 7.80 20.71 -6.47
C ALA A 410 6.46 20.92 -7.18
N VAL A 411 6.47 21.45 -8.41
CA VAL A 411 5.26 21.61 -9.25
C VAL A 411 4.65 20.25 -9.56
N PHE A 412 5.44 19.25 -9.93
CA PHE A 412 4.96 17.90 -10.18
C PHE A 412 4.25 17.30 -8.95
N TYR A 413 4.86 17.41 -7.77
CA TYR A 413 4.24 16.95 -6.52
C TYR A 413 2.93 17.71 -6.22
N THR A 414 2.92 19.03 -6.44
CA THR A 414 1.72 19.87 -6.30
C THR A 414 0.59 19.42 -7.24
N CYS A 415 0.90 19.07 -8.49
CA CYS A 415 -0.08 18.55 -9.45
C CYS A 415 -0.67 17.21 -8.99
N LEU A 416 0.15 16.30 -8.43
CA LEU A 416 -0.33 15.04 -7.87
C LEU A 416 -1.28 15.27 -6.67
N ALA A 417 -0.96 16.23 -5.80
CA ALA A 417 -1.80 16.61 -4.67
C ALA A 417 -3.11 17.29 -5.12
N ALA A 418 -3.06 18.15 -6.13
CA ALA A 418 -4.23 18.79 -6.73
C ALA A 418 -5.19 17.76 -7.37
N LEU A 419 -4.65 16.76 -8.08
CA LEU A 419 -5.43 15.66 -8.63
C LEU A 419 -6.17 14.88 -7.52
N SER A 420 -5.49 14.62 -6.40
CA SER A 420 -6.12 13.96 -5.24
C SER A 420 -7.19 14.83 -4.60
N LEU A 421 -6.97 16.12 -4.47
CA LEU A 421 -7.96 17.06 -3.97
C LEU A 421 -9.24 17.03 -4.82
N GLY A 422 -9.08 17.11 -6.15
CA GLY A 422 -10.18 16.99 -7.11
C GLY A 422 -10.95 15.67 -6.97
N GLY A 423 -10.22 14.55 -6.83
CA GLY A 423 -10.80 13.23 -6.60
C GLY A 423 -11.61 13.15 -5.30
N VAL A 424 -11.10 13.70 -4.20
CA VAL A 424 -11.81 13.75 -2.90
C VAL A 424 -13.07 14.59 -3.00
N ILE A 425 -13.00 15.78 -3.62
CA ILE A 425 -14.16 16.66 -3.80
C ILE A 425 -15.26 15.96 -4.62
N ALA A 426 -14.88 15.33 -5.74
CA ALA A 426 -15.83 14.65 -6.61
C ALA A 426 -16.46 13.42 -5.94
N LEU A 427 -15.69 12.61 -5.19
CA LEU A 427 -16.22 11.49 -4.42
C LEU A 427 -17.18 11.94 -3.33
N ASP A 428 -16.84 13.01 -2.60
CA ASP A 428 -17.66 13.58 -1.55
C ASP A 428 -19.01 14.05 -2.10
N ALA A 429 -19.01 14.78 -3.21
CA ALA A 429 -20.21 15.24 -3.90
C ALA A 429 -21.11 14.06 -4.38
N LEU A 430 -20.51 12.99 -4.93
CA LEU A 430 -21.26 11.81 -5.35
C LEU A 430 -21.88 11.04 -4.17
N ARG A 431 -21.21 11.02 -3.03
CA ARG A 431 -21.75 10.37 -1.82
C ARG A 431 -22.97 11.11 -1.30
N HIS A 432 -22.95 12.44 -1.23
CA HIS A 432 -24.10 13.25 -0.81
C HIS A 432 -25.29 13.06 -1.74
N ARG A 433 -25.09 13.15 -3.07
CA ARG A 433 -26.17 12.92 -4.05
C ARG A 433 -26.84 11.56 -3.90
N ARG A 434 -26.07 10.51 -3.58
CA ARG A 434 -26.65 9.16 -3.37
C ARG A 434 -27.45 9.07 -2.07
N ALA A 435 -27.03 9.75 -1.01
CA ALA A 435 -27.76 9.82 0.24
C ALA A 435 -29.10 10.55 0.04
N ASP A 436 -29.08 11.71 -0.63
CA ASP A 436 -30.27 12.50 -0.92
C ASP A 436 -31.32 11.71 -1.75
N VAL A 437 -30.86 10.94 -2.75
CA VAL A 437 -31.74 10.07 -3.56
C VAL A 437 -32.34 8.93 -2.73
N ALA A 438 -31.54 8.33 -1.83
CA ALA A 438 -32.04 7.25 -0.96
C ALA A 438 -33.09 7.76 0.02
N ASP A 439 -32.86 8.93 0.61
CA ASP A 439 -33.82 9.57 1.52
C ASP A 439 -35.13 9.99 0.77
N ALA A 440 -35.01 10.49 -0.45
CA ALA A 440 -36.17 10.85 -1.28
C ALA A 440 -37.04 9.63 -1.70
N VAL A 441 -36.41 8.44 -1.79
CA VAL A 441 -37.13 7.16 -2.07
C VAL A 441 -37.84 6.62 -0.83
N LEU A 442 -37.26 6.85 0.37
CA LEU A 442 -37.84 6.38 1.64
C LEU A 442 -39.00 7.29 2.12
N THR A 443 -39.07 8.52 1.62
CA THR A 443 -40.13 9.51 1.94
C THR A 443 -41.34 9.48 0.97
N ARG A 444 -41.28 8.64 -0.04
CA ARG A 444 -42.38 8.32 -0.97
C ARG A 444 -42.91 6.92 -0.69
#